data_831031c7a1983823b35a2eaa6985b92a
#
_entry.id   831031c7a1983823b35a2eaa6985b92a
#
_cell.length_a   1.000
_cell.length_b   1.000
_cell.length_c   1.000
_cell.angle_alpha   90.00
_cell.angle_beta   90.00
_cell.angle_gamma   90.00
#
_symmetry.space_group_name_H-M   'P 1'
#
loop_
_entity.id
_entity.type
_entity.pdbx_description
1 polymer ?
#
loop_
_entity_poly.entity_id
_entity_poly.type
_entity_poly.pdbx_seq_one_letter_code
_entity_poly.pdbx_strand_id
1 'polypeptide(L)'
;MLTYEELTGPERELWDAFPEGRRVDLRTGVPEEDRVAGGAGWGPERTVRAAVIVALLLGANAAQRPGAVGSLSLAGARISGHVDLAGARIEHPLWLEGCWFEQEVNLYGAETRTVAIMSSRVPRLEAGASRIGGRLDLHSTQVEAGPPSSPFHRASTALSLVNAHVAGGIMLNKARLIAPGGWAMAAGGLVVEGGLFCRRGFVADGEIRLLGAQLPGGLFFQGARLERPGPHGVTLALDNAVAQTVDCSDGFVSNGTIRLRGAQITDNLTFEGAVLNGSPGDGAGTGPALMAMLMQAADFDFALARRPTGAVDLRGAQVSYLHESAHSWPEVVELDGFVYGSIKTAEPDGERREAVSGPTAVKRRVEWIRRSPGYSPQPYEQLAAWYRKVGHDDDARRVLLAKQRHRRSTLSPVARVWGHLLDATVGYGYRPWLAGVWLLALVLLGTTAFDTDTPTPVKRGESAPFQPLVYTLDLLVPIGGLGQRTAWYWTDATLQWLAYALIALGWILTTAVIAGVTRTLQKN
;
A
#
# COMPACT_ATOMS: atom_id res chain seq x y z
N MET A 1 6.29 -13.78 53.19
CA MET A 1 7.59 -13.53 52.51
C MET A 1 8.20 -14.90 52.23
N LEU A 2 8.71 -15.12 51.04
CA LEU A 2 9.46 -16.35 50.72
C LEU A 2 10.75 -16.37 51.52
N THR A 3 10.98 -17.44 52.29
CA THR A 3 12.23 -17.63 53.03
C THR A 3 13.19 -18.52 52.22
N TYR A 4 14.49 -18.36 52.39
CA TYR A 4 15.49 -19.14 51.67
C TYR A 4 15.33 -20.65 51.87
N GLU A 5 14.87 -21.05 53.07
CA GLU A 5 14.65 -22.46 53.43
C GLU A 5 13.51 -23.13 52.65
N GLU A 6 12.52 -22.33 52.22
CA GLU A 6 11.37 -22.81 51.41
C GLU A 6 11.69 -22.96 49.91
N LEU A 7 12.89 -22.57 49.46
CA LEU A 7 13.30 -22.65 48.08
C LEU A 7 13.70 -24.08 47.69
N THR A 8 13.30 -24.50 46.50
CA THR A 8 13.77 -25.74 45.87
C THR A 8 15.23 -25.64 45.41
N GLY A 9 15.86 -26.74 44.98
CA GLY A 9 17.24 -26.72 44.51
C GLY A 9 17.48 -25.71 43.38
N PRO A 10 16.73 -25.75 42.29
CA PRO A 10 16.83 -24.78 41.18
C PRO A 10 16.54 -23.33 41.61
N GLU A 11 15.63 -23.15 42.56
CA GLU A 11 15.29 -21.80 43.08
C GLU A 11 16.41 -21.22 43.94
N ARG A 12 17.09 -22.05 44.78
CA ARG A 12 18.25 -21.62 45.56
C ARG A 12 19.43 -21.26 44.63
N GLU A 13 19.66 -22.04 43.59
CA GLU A 13 20.70 -21.73 42.63
C GLU A 13 20.43 -20.40 41.90
N LEU A 14 19.18 -20.13 41.50
CA LEU A 14 18.78 -18.86 40.92
C LEU A 14 18.91 -17.70 41.90
N TRP A 15 18.53 -17.92 43.18
CA TRP A 15 18.61 -16.94 44.24
C TRP A 15 20.04 -16.49 44.52
N ASP A 16 20.97 -17.45 44.59
CA ASP A 16 22.39 -17.21 44.85
C ASP A 16 23.10 -16.60 43.60
N ALA A 17 22.67 -16.94 42.41
CA ALA A 17 23.20 -16.43 41.16
C ALA A 17 22.79 -14.98 40.85
N PHE A 18 21.63 -14.54 41.34
CA PHE A 18 21.00 -13.26 41.01
C PHE A 18 21.87 -12.03 41.32
N PRO A 19 22.50 -11.88 42.51
CA PRO A 19 23.33 -10.71 42.82
C PRO A 19 24.57 -10.58 41.97
N GLU A 20 25.06 -11.71 41.40
CA GLU A 20 26.22 -11.78 40.51
C GLU A 20 25.86 -11.63 39.05
N GLY A 21 24.56 -11.68 38.71
CA GLY A 21 24.09 -11.75 37.34
C GLY A 21 24.50 -13.03 36.61
N ARG A 22 24.81 -14.08 37.37
CA ARG A 22 25.24 -15.38 36.81
C ARG A 22 24.04 -16.11 36.22
N ARG A 23 24.24 -16.68 35.04
CA ARG A 23 23.24 -17.50 34.34
C ARG A 23 23.08 -18.86 35.04
N VAL A 24 21.85 -19.24 35.31
CA VAL A 24 21.44 -20.59 35.72
C VAL A 24 20.87 -21.31 34.50
N ASP A 25 21.42 -22.49 34.21
CA ASP A 25 21.02 -23.30 33.08
C ASP A 25 20.53 -24.68 33.55
N LEU A 26 19.24 -24.91 33.44
CA LEU A 26 18.59 -26.16 33.90
C LEU A 26 18.38 -27.15 32.75
N ARG A 27 18.96 -26.91 31.59
CA ARG A 27 18.88 -27.84 30.46
C ARG A 27 19.75 -29.07 30.70
N THR A 28 19.27 -30.23 30.20
CA THR A 28 20.00 -31.50 30.30
C THR A 28 21.15 -31.62 29.30
N GLY A 29 21.13 -30.80 28.22
CA GLY A 29 22.04 -30.88 27.10
C GLY A 29 21.59 -31.89 26.04
N VAL A 30 20.48 -32.59 26.25
CA VAL A 30 19.87 -33.48 25.28
C VAL A 30 18.80 -32.73 24.48
N PRO A 31 18.96 -32.52 23.16
CA PRO A 31 18.07 -31.68 22.37
C PRO A 31 16.59 -32.07 22.42
N GLU A 32 16.27 -33.36 22.53
CA GLU A 32 14.89 -33.87 22.64
C GLU A 32 14.24 -33.46 23.96
N GLU A 33 14.97 -33.59 25.07
CA GLU A 33 14.50 -33.27 26.43
C GLU A 33 14.40 -31.77 26.66
N ASP A 34 15.22 -31.00 25.94
CA ASP A 34 15.28 -29.54 26.06
C ASP A 34 14.30 -28.82 25.12
N ARG A 35 13.50 -29.56 24.35
CA ARG A 35 12.44 -28.95 23.53
C ARG A 35 11.38 -28.31 24.39
N VAL A 36 11.20 -27.00 24.24
CA VAL A 36 10.22 -26.20 25.01
C VAL A 36 8.79 -26.71 24.81
N ALA A 37 8.47 -27.34 23.68
CA ALA A 37 7.16 -27.95 23.44
C ALA A 37 6.81 -29.05 24.46
N GLY A 38 7.81 -29.74 25.00
CA GLY A 38 7.66 -30.76 26.06
C GLY A 38 7.73 -30.18 27.48
N GLY A 39 7.90 -28.88 27.64
CA GLY A 39 8.19 -28.22 28.93
C GLY A 39 7.12 -28.38 30.01
N ALA A 40 5.87 -28.68 29.61
CA ALA A 40 4.80 -29.03 30.56
C ALA A 40 5.12 -30.28 31.38
N GLY A 41 5.92 -31.20 30.85
CA GLY A 41 6.33 -32.45 31.49
C GLY A 41 7.65 -32.35 32.27
N TRP A 42 8.32 -31.22 32.31
CA TRP A 42 9.58 -31.08 33.06
C TRP A 42 9.34 -31.20 34.57
N GLY A 43 10.19 -31.95 35.23
CA GLY A 43 10.08 -32.27 36.64
C GLY A 43 10.49 -31.14 37.60
N PRO A 44 10.49 -31.46 38.91
CA PRO A 44 10.85 -30.48 39.94
C PRO A 44 12.27 -29.91 39.80
N GLU A 45 13.20 -30.68 39.23
CA GLU A 45 14.60 -30.31 38.98
C GLU A 45 14.76 -29.18 37.95
N ARG A 46 13.72 -28.93 37.15
CA ARG A 46 13.65 -27.84 36.17
C ARG A 46 12.53 -26.85 36.44
N THR A 47 11.86 -26.96 37.60
CA THR A 47 10.73 -26.12 37.94
C THR A 47 11.14 -24.99 38.87
N VAL A 48 10.79 -23.76 38.47
CA VAL A 48 10.98 -22.54 39.26
C VAL A 48 9.62 -21.84 39.43
N ARG A 49 9.24 -21.52 40.65
CA ARG A 49 7.98 -20.78 40.91
C ARG A 49 8.10 -19.34 40.42
N ALA A 50 7.09 -18.85 39.76
CA ALA A 50 6.97 -17.44 39.33
C ALA A 50 7.15 -16.47 40.51
N ALA A 51 6.65 -16.85 41.71
CA ALA A 51 6.81 -16.05 42.93
C ALA A 51 8.28 -15.80 43.31
N VAL A 52 9.20 -16.73 43.00
CA VAL A 52 10.64 -16.53 43.27
C VAL A 52 11.23 -15.53 42.27
N ILE A 53 10.86 -15.63 40.98
CA ILE A 53 11.26 -14.68 39.94
C ILE A 53 10.80 -13.26 40.30
N VAL A 54 9.52 -13.12 40.66
CA VAL A 54 8.92 -11.85 41.08
C VAL A 54 9.63 -11.29 42.32
N ALA A 55 9.85 -12.12 43.33
CA ALA A 55 10.52 -11.69 44.56
C ALA A 55 11.94 -11.17 44.30
N LEU A 56 12.73 -11.87 43.49
CA LEU A 56 14.09 -11.45 43.11
C LEU A 56 14.09 -10.10 42.36
N LEU A 57 13.20 -9.95 41.37
CA LEU A 57 13.10 -8.73 40.57
C LEU A 57 12.60 -7.52 41.39
N LEU A 58 11.85 -7.77 42.49
CA LEU A 58 11.38 -6.75 43.40
C LEU A 58 12.33 -6.54 44.63
N GLY A 59 13.53 -7.11 44.55
CA GLY A 59 14.60 -6.79 45.50
C GLY A 59 14.69 -7.71 46.75
N ALA A 60 14.09 -8.90 46.72
CA ALA A 60 14.17 -9.84 47.84
C ALA A 60 15.60 -10.32 48.15
N ASN A 61 16.51 -10.29 47.14
CA ASN A 61 17.94 -10.54 47.31
C ASN A 61 18.75 -9.39 46.65
N ALA A 62 18.60 -8.19 47.19
CA ALA A 62 19.23 -6.97 46.67
C ALA A 62 20.68 -6.76 47.12
N ALA A 63 21.31 -7.74 47.81
CA ALA A 63 22.69 -7.62 48.28
C ALA A 63 23.63 -7.46 47.07
N GLN A 64 24.03 -6.21 46.80
CA GLN A 64 25.01 -5.91 45.74
C GLN A 64 26.37 -6.49 46.10
N ARG A 65 26.96 -7.26 45.21
CA ARG A 65 28.35 -7.70 45.29
C ARG A 65 29.25 -6.71 44.58
N PRO A 66 30.31 -6.22 45.17
CA PRO A 66 31.25 -5.31 44.48
C PRO A 66 31.79 -5.92 43.18
N GLY A 67 31.65 -5.17 42.08
CA GLY A 67 32.13 -5.63 40.78
C GLY A 67 31.12 -6.49 39.98
N ALA A 68 29.92 -6.75 40.49
CA ALA A 68 28.87 -7.49 39.79
C ALA A 68 27.62 -6.61 39.56
N VAL A 69 26.90 -6.91 38.49
CA VAL A 69 25.59 -6.31 38.20
C VAL A 69 24.54 -7.41 38.31
N GLY A 70 23.66 -7.26 39.29
CA GLY A 70 22.56 -8.20 39.49
C GLY A 70 21.65 -8.29 38.29
N SER A 71 21.34 -9.49 37.86
CA SER A 71 20.37 -9.77 36.78
C SER A 71 19.73 -11.14 36.99
N LEU A 72 18.48 -11.28 36.56
CA LEU A 72 17.84 -12.59 36.51
C LEU A 72 18.13 -13.25 35.14
N SER A 73 18.93 -14.31 35.16
CA SER A 73 19.31 -15.05 33.96
C SER A 73 19.08 -16.54 34.17
N LEU A 74 18.04 -17.08 33.48
CA LEU A 74 17.56 -18.45 33.65
C LEU A 74 17.31 -19.12 32.30
N ALA A 75 17.77 -20.35 32.14
CA ALA A 75 17.54 -21.13 30.93
C ALA A 75 16.96 -22.51 31.23
N GLY A 76 16.08 -23.01 30.31
CA GLY A 76 15.56 -24.36 30.32
C GLY A 76 14.62 -24.69 31.48
N ALA A 77 13.92 -23.71 32.04
CA ALA A 77 13.04 -23.86 33.17
C ALA A 77 11.57 -23.98 32.82
N ARG A 78 10.83 -24.81 33.56
CA ARG A 78 9.38 -24.70 33.69
C ARG A 78 9.07 -23.64 34.76
N ILE A 79 8.36 -22.57 34.37
CA ILE A 79 7.95 -21.50 35.29
C ILE A 79 6.51 -21.79 35.70
N SER A 80 6.33 -22.17 36.97
CA SER A 80 5.02 -22.50 37.51
C SER A 80 4.36 -21.30 38.19
N GLY A 81 3.09 -21.09 37.90
CA GLY A 81 2.31 -19.96 38.37
C GLY A 81 2.45 -18.69 37.51
N HIS A 82 1.81 -17.64 37.97
CA HIS A 82 1.67 -16.37 37.25
C HIS A 82 2.85 -15.41 37.58
N VAL A 83 3.55 -14.94 36.53
CA VAL A 83 4.57 -13.91 36.65
C VAL A 83 3.88 -12.54 36.63
N ASP A 84 3.49 -12.04 37.80
CA ASP A 84 2.81 -10.75 37.90
C ASP A 84 3.77 -9.67 38.40
N LEU A 85 4.09 -8.74 37.53
CA LEU A 85 4.95 -7.58 37.74
C LEU A 85 4.21 -6.29 37.35
N ALA A 86 2.87 -6.30 37.38
CA ALA A 86 2.07 -5.13 37.04
C ALA A 86 2.40 -3.94 37.93
N GLY A 87 2.66 -2.78 37.33
CA GLY A 87 3.03 -1.55 38.00
C GLY A 87 4.38 -1.58 38.72
N ALA A 88 5.15 -2.66 38.60
CA ALA A 88 6.44 -2.81 39.27
C ALA A 88 7.53 -1.94 38.64
N ARG A 89 8.48 -1.50 39.47
CA ARG A 89 9.73 -0.89 39.03
C ARG A 89 10.87 -1.89 39.13
N ILE A 90 11.45 -2.29 38.01
CA ILE A 90 12.44 -3.36 37.93
C ILE A 90 13.76 -2.76 37.45
N GLU A 91 14.74 -2.72 38.32
CA GLU A 91 16.06 -2.14 38.01
C GLU A 91 17.01 -3.17 37.35
N HIS A 92 16.69 -4.46 37.44
CA HIS A 92 17.52 -5.55 36.96
C HIS A 92 17.05 -6.07 35.59
N PRO A 93 17.95 -6.40 34.64
CA PRO A 93 17.60 -7.08 33.40
C PRO A 93 17.00 -8.47 33.67
N LEU A 94 16.01 -8.83 32.85
CA LEU A 94 15.36 -10.15 32.87
C LEU A 94 15.74 -10.90 31.60
N TRP A 95 16.39 -12.06 31.77
CA TRP A 95 16.80 -12.95 30.68
C TRP A 95 16.28 -14.35 30.93
N LEU A 96 15.30 -14.78 30.13
CA LEU A 96 14.70 -16.12 30.16
C LEU A 96 14.88 -16.75 28.79
N GLU A 97 15.50 -17.92 28.75
CA GLU A 97 15.79 -18.60 27.47
C GLU A 97 15.32 -20.05 27.51
N GLY A 98 14.58 -20.48 26.48
CA GLY A 98 14.10 -21.86 26.41
C GLY A 98 13.20 -22.25 27.58
N CYS A 99 12.41 -21.33 28.09
CA CYS A 99 11.52 -21.53 29.23
C CYS A 99 10.09 -21.86 28.79
N TRP A 100 9.43 -22.70 29.55
CA TRP A 100 8.01 -23.02 29.40
C TRP A 100 7.23 -22.39 30.55
N PHE A 101 6.29 -21.50 30.22
CA PHE A 101 5.46 -20.83 31.22
C PHE A 101 4.11 -21.53 31.35
N GLU A 102 3.70 -21.79 32.56
CA GLU A 102 2.41 -22.38 32.88
C GLU A 102 1.26 -21.37 32.73
N GLN A 103 1.51 -20.13 33.10
CA GLN A 103 0.55 -19.03 33.06
C GLN A 103 1.14 -17.81 32.36
N GLU A 104 0.31 -16.79 32.16
CA GLU A 104 0.68 -15.56 31.50
C GLU A 104 1.78 -14.76 32.25
N VAL A 105 2.45 -13.88 31.52
CA VAL A 105 3.40 -12.91 32.05
C VAL A 105 2.75 -11.54 31.98
N ASN A 106 2.63 -10.87 33.11
CA ASN A 106 1.99 -9.58 33.25
C ASN A 106 3.03 -8.50 33.64
N LEU A 107 3.28 -7.58 32.71
CA LEU A 107 4.14 -6.39 32.87
C LEU A 107 3.33 -5.09 32.70
N TYR A 108 2.01 -5.14 32.86
CA TYR A 108 1.16 -3.97 32.64
C TYR A 108 1.60 -2.79 33.50
N GLY A 109 1.90 -1.64 32.89
CA GLY A 109 2.35 -0.44 33.59
C GLY A 109 3.73 -0.55 34.29
N ALA A 110 4.48 -1.64 34.07
CA ALA A 110 5.79 -1.83 34.65
C ALA A 110 6.85 -0.90 34.04
N GLU A 111 7.81 -0.47 34.87
CA GLU A 111 9.06 0.18 34.46
C GLU A 111 10.20 -0.82 34.51
N THR A 112 10.82 -1.12 33.37
CA THR A 112 11.87 -2.17 33.31
C THR A 112 13.08 -1.71 32.50
N ARG A 113 14.19 -2.43 32.67
CA ARG A 113 15.38 -2.31 31.82
C ARG A 113 15.20 -3.11 30.54
N THR A 114 15.94 -4.19 30.38
CA THR A 114 15.80 -5.14 29.26
C THR A 114 14.95 -6.32 29.72
N VAL A 115 13.99 -6.70 28.88
CA VAL A 115 13.19 -7.91 29.06
C VAL A 115 13.44 -8.81 27.85
N ALA A 116 14.04 -9.98 28.09
CA ALA A 116 14.28 -11.00 27.09
C ALA A 116 13.66 -12.32 27.50
N ILE A 117 12.69 -12.78 26.72
CA ILE A 117 12.05 -14.09 26.85
C ILE A 117 12.23 -14.78 25.50
N MET A 118 13.35 -15.46 25.33
CA MET A 118 13.79 -16.00 24.04
C MET A 118 13.53 -17.49 23.95
N SER A 119 13.24 -18.00 22.73
CA SER A 119 13.07 -19.43 22.46
C SER A 119 12.12 -20.14 23.43
N SER A 120 11.15 -19.42 23.95
CA SER A 120 10.28 -19.83 25.06
C SER A 120 8.83 -20.02 24.57
N ARG A 121 8.00 -20.66 25.40
CA ARG A 121 6.54 -20.71 25.21
C ARG A 121 5.85 -19.98 26.35
N VAL A 122 5.03 -18.99 26.00
CA VAL A 122 4.31 -18.13 26.94
C VAL A 122 2.82 -18.14 26.55
N PRO A 123 1.92 -18.46 27.48
CA PRO A 123 0.48 -18.44 27.19
C PRO A 123 -0.02 -17.05 26.77
N ARG A 124 0.48 -16.00 27.36
CA ARG A 124 0.15 -14.59 27.04
C ARG A 124 1.21 -13.69 27.59
N LEU A 125 1.52 -12.61 26.89
CA LEU A 125 2.35 -11.53 27.39
C LEU A 125 1.56 -10.22 27.40
N GLU A 126 1.29 -9.70 28.58
CA GLU A 126 0.66 -8.40 28.80
C GLU A 126 1.72 -7.37 29.23
N ALA A 127 1.97 -6.39 28.38
CA ALA A 127 2.92 -5.31 28.64
C ALA A 127 2.35 -3.94 28.24
N GLY A 128 1.02 -3.79 28.30
CA GLY A 128 0.36 -2.51 28.06
C GLY A 128 0.81 -1.45 29.05
N ALA A 129 0.87 -0.19 28.61
CA ALA A 129 1.31 0.97 29.39
C ALA A 129 2.70 0.84 30.06
N SER A 130 3.48 -0.21 29.73
CA SER A 130 4.82 -0.42 30.27
C SER A 130 5.85 0.56 29.71
N ARG A 131 6.92 0.79 30.45
CA ARG A 131 8.11 1.53 30.01
C ARG A 131 9.34 0.63 30.08
N ILE A 132 9.85 0.24 28.93
CA ILE A 132 11.03 -0.63 28.80
C ILE A 132 12.20 0.24 28.34
N GLY A 133 13.10 0.57 29.27
CA GLY A 133 14.27 1.43 28.99
C GLY A 133 15.34 0.78 28.13
N GLY A 134 15.34 -0.55 28.03
CA GLY A 134 16.16 -1.34 27.10
C GLY A 134 15.34 -1.90 25.95
N ARG A 135 15.63 -3.14 25.56
CA ARG A 135 14.89 -3.85 24.50
C ARG A 135 13.89 -4.86 25.06
N LEU A 136 12.85 -5.14 24.28
CA LEU A 136 11.98 -6.30 24.46
C LEU A 136 12.39 -7.36 23.44
N ASP A 137 12.91 -8.49 23.90
CA ASP A 137 13.41 -9.56 23.03
C ASP A 137 12.59 -10.84 23.21
N LEU A 138 11.82 -11.18 22.19
CA LEU A 138 10.98 -12.39 22.11
C LEU A 138 11.43 -13.28 20.93
N HIS A 139 12.72 -13.24 20.58
CA HIS A 139 13.26 -14.04 19.48
C HIS A 139 12.91 -15.52 19.61
N SER A 140 12.39 -16.14 18.54
CA SER A 140 11.99 -17.56 18.49
C SER A 140 10.97 -17.97 19.56
N THR A 141 10.28 -17.03 20.18
CA THR A 141 9.28 -17.31 21.24
C THR A 141 7.91 -17.52 20.63
N GLN A 142 7.18 -18.50 21.15
CA GLN A 142 5.79 -18.75 20.85
C GLN A 142 4.92 -18.13 21.94
N VAL A 143 4.03 -17.21 21.54
CA VAL A 143 3.05 -16.58 22.43
C VAL A 143 1.66 -16.97 21.94
N GLU A 144 0.89 -17.65 22.78
CA GLU A 144 -0.46 -18.12 22.44
C GLU A 144 -1.48 -17.32 23.24
N ALA A 145 -2.55 -16.86 22.58
CA ALA A 145 -3.63 -16.20 23.26
C ALA A 145 -4.43 -17.20 24.12
N GLY A 146 -4.53 -16.92 25.40
CA GLY A 146 -5.51 -17.55 26.27
C GLY A 146 -6.93 -16.97 26.03
N PRO A 147 -7.95 -17.52 26.72
CA PRO A 147 -9.29 -16.90 26.72
C PRO A 147 -9.18 -15.45 27.23
N PRO A 148 -10.08 -14.55 26.80
CA PRO A 148 -10.02 -13.15 27.21
C PRO A 148 -10.07 -13.05 28.75
N SER A 149 -9.04 -12.47 29.32
CA SER A 149 -8.89 -12.32 30.79
C SER A 149 -9.74 -11.18 31.36
N SER A 150 -10.39 -10.39 30.50
CA SER A 150 -11.23 -9.26 30.90
C SER A 150 -12.47 -9.17 30.03
N PRO A 151 -13.66 -8.86 30.59
CA PRO A 151 -14.88 -8.62 29.83
C PRO A 151 -14.78 -7.38 28.91
N PHE A 152 -13.75 -6.54 29.11
CA PHE A 152 -13.47 -5.38 28.25
C PHE A 152 -12.66 -5.75 26.98
N HIS A 153 -11.99 -6.89 26.96
CA HIS A 153 -11.27 -7.40 25.78
C HIS A 153 -12.17 -8.39 25.04
N ARG A 154 -12.85 -7.90 23.98
CA ARG A 154 -13.76 -8.71 23.16
C ARG A 154 -13.03 -9.74 22.27
N ALA A 155 -11.72 -9.60 22.08
CA ALA A 155 -10.91 -10.53 21.30
C ALA A 155 -9.76 -11.09 22.13
N SER A 156 -9.43 -12.37 21.91
CA SER A 156 -8.24 -12.98 22.51
C SER A 156 -6.97 -12.29 21.97
N THR A 157 -5.99 -12.05 22.84
CA THR A 157 -4.74 -11.35 22.49
C THR A 157 -3.55 -12.16 22.96
N ALA A 158 -2.57 -12.41 22.07
CA ALA A 158 -1.35 -13.10 22.45
C ALA A 158 -0.34 -12.12 23.10
N LEU A 159 0.02 -11.05 22.40
CA LEU A 159 0.95 -10.01 22.87
C LEU A 159 0.23 -8.66 22.94
N SER A 160 0.19 -8.07 24.13
CA SER A 160 -0.37 -6.73 24.35
C SER A 160 0.74 -5.74 24.68
N LEU A 161 0.82 -4.65 23.92
CA LEU A 161 1.76 -3.54 24.04
C LEU A 161 1.03 -2.19 23.91
N VAL A 162 -0.26 -2.15 24.25
CA VAL A 162 -1.08 -0.94 24.10
C VAL A 162 -0.51 0.19 24.94
N ASN A 163 -0.21 1.35 24.33
CA ASN A 163 0.42 2.51 24.96
C ASN A 163 1.77 2.21 25.65
N ALA A 164 2.45 1.13 25.29
CA ALA A 164 3.79 0.85 25.80
C ALA A 164 4.84 1.77 25.17
N HIS A 165 5.93 2.01 25.89
CA HIS A 165 7.10 2.74 25.40
C HIS A 165 8.36 1.88 25.54
N VAL A 166 9.05 1.61 24.42
CA VAL A 166 10.27 0.81 24.38
C VAL A 166 11.39 1.66 23.76
N ALA A 167 12.36 2.08 24.58
CA ALA A 167 13.47 2.92 24.14
C ALA A 167 14.45 2.17 23.22
N GLY A 168 14.67 0.87 23.47
CA GLY A 168 15.39 0.01 22.53
C GLY A 168 14.48 -0.51 21.42
N GLY A 169 14.85 -1.61 20.81
CA GLY A 169 14.03 -2.28 19.81
C GLY A 169 13.15 -3.39 20.39
N ILE A 170 12.15 -3.79 19.62
CA ILE A 170 11.37 -5.00 19.87
C ILE A 170 11.80 -6.07 18.87
N MET A 171 12.32 -7.19 19.37
CA MET A 171 12.85 -8.30 18.56
C MET A 171 11.87 -9.47 18.56
N LEU A 172 11.19 -9.69 17.44
CA LEU A 172 10.24 -10.78 17.21
C LEU A 172 10.70 -11.73 16.08
N ASN A 173 12.01 -11.72 15.76
CA ASN A 173 12.52 -12.58 14.70
C ASN A 173 12.23 -14.06 15.02
N LYS A 174 11.67 -14.82 14.06
CA LYS A 174 11.25 -16.23 14.23
C LYS A 174 10.17 -16.45 15.31
N ALA A 175 9.63 -15.41 15.92
CA ALA A 175 8.55 -15.57 16.90
C ALA A 175 7.25 -16.01 16.23
N ARG A 176 6.41 -16.68 17.00
CA ARG A 176 5.06 -17.08 16.59
C ARG A 176 4.04 -16.49 17.55
N LEU A 177 3.20 -15.60 17.04
CA LEU A 177 2.09 -15.01 17.80
C LEU A 177 0.79 -15.67 17.35
N ILE A 178 0.10 -16.35 18.24
CA ILE A 178 -1.04 -17.22 17.91
C ILE A 178 -2.29 -16.75 18.64
N ALA A 179 -3.21 -16.15 17.92
CA ALA A 179 -4.53 -15.71 18.39
C ALA A 179 -5.57 -15.86 17.27
N PRO A 180 -5.97 -17.09 16.94
CA PRO A 180 -6.87 -17.34 15.81
C PRO A 180 -8.17 -16.56 15.91
N GLY A 181 -8.47 -15.73 14.88
CA GLY A 181 -9.65 -14.86 14.88
C GLY A 181 -9.61 -13.72 15.90
N GLY A 182 -8.48 -13.55 16.61
CA GLY A 182 -8.22 -12.47 17.57
C GLY A 182 -7.08 -11.56 17.13
N TRP A 183 -6.36 -11.02 18.14
CA TRP A 183 -5.22 -10.15 17.92
C TRP A 183 -3.92 -10.87 18.27
N ALA A 184 -3.13 -11.21 17.26
CA ALA A 184 -1.78 -11.70 17.48
C ALA A 184 -0.94 -10.68 18.26
N MET A 185 -1.10 -9.38 17.93
CA MET A 185 -0.50 -8.28 18.66
C MET A 185 -1.49 -7.10 18.77
N ALA A 186 -1.72 -6.62 19.99
CA ALA A 186 -2.43 -5.37 20.26
C ALA A 186 -1.41 -4.31 20.72
N ALA A 187 -1.15 -3.31 19.88
CA ALA A 187 -0.10 -2.32 20.11
C ALA A 187 -0.53 -0.89 19.66
N GLY A 188 -1.80 -0.55 19.94
CA GLY A 188 -2.30 0.81 19.72
C GLY A 188 -1.55 1.82 20.59
N GLY A 189 -1.11 2.95 19.98
CA GLY A 189 -0.35 3.98 20.68
C GLY A 189 1.06 3.56 21.15
N LEU A 190 1.58 2.43 20.67
CA LEU A 190 2.93 1.96 20.97
C LEU A 190 3.99 2.95 20.47
N VAL A 191 5.03 3.20 21.28
CA VAL A 191 6.21 3.96 20.89
C VAL A 191 7.44 3.06 20.96
N VAL A 192 8.18 2.91 19.83
CA VAL A 192 9.43 2.13 19.78
C VAL A 192 10.52 2.94 19.08
N GLU A 193 11.53 3.34 19.85
CA GLU A 193 12.61 4.17 19.31
C GLU A 193 13.60 3.38 18.45
N GLY A 194 13.95 2.15 18.86
CA GLY A 194 14.95 1.30 18.21
C GLY A 194 14.42 0.38 17.09
N GLY A 195 13.14 0.47 16.73
CA GLY A 195 12.50 -0.32 15.67
C GLY A 195 11.84 -1.61 16.14
N LEU A 196 10.87 -2.08 15.32
CA LEU A 196 10.13 -3.32 15.54
C LEU A 196 10.50 -4.34 14.44
N PHE A 197 11.09 -5.47 14.85
CA PHE A 197 11.67 -6.46 13.94
C PHE A 197 10.91 -7.80 13.98
N CYS A 198 10.11 -8.06 12.96
CA CYS A 198 9.33 -9.29 12.75
C CYS A 198 9.86 -10.06 11.53
N ARG A 199 11.11 -10.53 11.57
CA ARG A 199 11.83 -11.05 10.39
C ARG A 199 12.06 -12.56 10.46
N ARG A 200 12.60 -13.11 9.34
CA ARG A 200 13.25 -14.43 9.28
C ARG A 200 12.37 -15.58 9.79
N GLY A 201 11.13 -15.65 9.31
CA GLY A 201 10.20 -16.71 9.71
C GLY A 201 9.31 -16.32 10.90
N PHE A 202 9.13 -15.05 11.15
CA PHE A 202 8.06 -14.55 12.02
C PHE A 202 6.70 -14.97 11.46
N VAL A 203 5.83 -15.45 12.33
CA VAL A 203 4.47 -15.87 11.99
C VAL A 203 3.47 -15.21 12.92
N ALA A 204 2.46 -14.56 12.36
CA ALA A 204 1.29 -14.10 13.10
C ALA A 204 0.04 -14.83 12.61
N ASP A 205 -0.68 -15.40 13.54
CA ASP A 205 -1.99 -16.02 13.35
C ASP A 205 -3.01 -15.18 14.13
N GLY A 206 -3.65 -14.25 13.45
CA GLY A 206 -4.45 -13.16 14.01
C GLY A 206 -3.97 -11.78 13.55
N GLU A 207 -4.71 -10.74 13.89
CA GLU A 207 -4.41 -9.36 13.50
C GLU A 207 -3.25 -8.76 14.32
N ILE A 208 -2.35 -8.06 13.65
CA ILE A 208 -1.36 -7.16 14.25
C ILE A 208 -1.92 -5.73 14.18
N ARG A 209 -2.18 -5.12 15.34
CA ARG A 209 -2.78 -3.79 15.46
C ARG A 209 -1.79 -2.77 16.02
N LEU A 210 -1.34 -1.85 15.18
CA LEU A 210 -0.39 -0.77 15.46
C LEU A 210 -1.05 0.61 15.24
N LEU A 211 -2.31 0.76 15.65
CA LEU A 211 -3.09 1.97 15.44
C LEU A 211 -2.47 3.17 16.17
N GLY A 212 -2.11 4.22 15.43
CA GLY A 212 -1.47 5.41 16.00
C GLY A 212 -0.09 5.15 16.63
N ALA A 213 0.56 4.03 16.29
CA ALA A 213 1.90 3.72 16.79
C ALA A 213 2.95 4.70 16.24
N GLN A 214 3.99 4.95 17.02
CA GLN A 214 5.14 5.78 16.64
C GLN A 214 6.40 4.91 16.57
N LEU A 215 6.94 4.74 15.38
CA LEU A 215 8.01 3.80 15.06
C LEU A 215 9.18 4.52 14.34
N PRO A 216 9.86 5.48 15.00
CA PRO A 216 10.99 6.20 14.40
C PRO A 216 12.13 5.27 13.97
N GLY A 217 12.33 4.13 14.64
CA GLY A 217 13.31 3.11 14.24
C GLY A 217 12.83 2.15 13.15
N GLY A 218 11.60 2.35 12.62
CA GLY A 218 11.04 1.53 11.54
C GLY A 218 10.32 0.26 11.98
N LEU A 219 9.63 -0.34 11.01
CA LEU A 219 8.87 -1.59 11.12
C LEU A 219 9.31 -2.56 10.03
N PHE A 220 9.73 -3.77 10.42
CA PHE A 220 10.41 -4.70 9.52
C PHE A 220 9.79 -6.09 9.55
N PHE A 221 9.19 -6.52 8.41
CA PHE A 221 8.52 -7.79 8.21
C PHE A 221 9.17 -8.66 7.11
N GLN A 222 10.45 -8.48 6.82
CA GLN A 222 11.13 -9.24 5.75
C GLN A 222 10.98 -10.75 5.96
N GLY A 223 10.37 -11.44 4.99
CA GLY A 223 10.11 -12.88 5.04
C GLY A 223 9.12 -13.33 6.11
N ALA A 224 8.31 -12.43 6.66
CA ALA A 224 7.27 -12.74 7.62
C ALA A 224 6.01 -13.30 6.95
N ARG A 225 5.20 -14.02 7.72
CA ARG A 225 3.93 -14.59 7.28
C ARG A 225 2.80 -14.17 8.22
N LEU A 226 1.81 -13.47 7.69
CA LEU A 226 0.56 -13.15 8.37
C LEU A 226 -0.51 -14.14 7.86
N GLU A 227 -0.74 -15.22 8.64
CA GLU A 227 -1.45 -16.40 8.13
C GLU A 227 -2.96 -16.24 8.11
N ARG A 228 -3.54 -15.77 9.20
CA ARG A 228 -4.99 -15.57 9.33
C ARG A 228 -5.30 -14.15 9.80
N PRO A 229 -6.37 -13.55 9.28
CA PRO A 229 -6.81 -12.23 9.72
C PRO A 229 -7.51 -12.29 11.08
N GLY A 230 -7.62 -11.13 11.72
CA GLY A 230 -8.50 -10.91 12.87
C GLY A 230 -9.98 -10.81 12.50
N PRO A 231 -10.84 -10.38 13.45
CA PRO A 231 -12.30 -10.40 13.28
C PRO A 231 -12.84 -9.61 12.08
N HIS A 232 -12.07 -8.64 11.58
CA HIS A 232 -12.48 -7.76 10.48
C HIS A 232 -11.78 -8.05 9.14
N GLY A 233 -11.20 -9.25 9.00
CA GLY A 233 -10.48 -9.61 7.79
C GLY A 233 -9.10 -8.93 7.64
N VAL A 234 -8.60 -8.26 8.68
CA VAL A 234 -7.34 -7.51 8.69
C VAL A 234 -6.23 -8.35 9.31
N THR A 235 -5.07 -8.41 8.65
CA THR A 235 -3.86 -9.05 9.18
C THR A 235 -2.90 -8.03 9.78
N LEU A 236 -2.81 -6.83 9.20
CA LEU A 236 -1.95 -5.74 9.69
C LEU A 236 -2.70 -4.41 9.62
N ALA A 237 -2.84 -3.73 10.75
CA ALA A 237 -3.45 -2.41 10.84
C ALA A 237 -2.45 -1.37 11.36
N LEU A 238 -2.14 -0.40 10.52
CA LEU A 238 -1.24 0.74 10.76
C LEU A 238 -1.98 2.08 10.63
N ASP A 239 -3.28 2.12 10.90
CA ASP A 239 -4.06 3.34 10.74
C ASP A 239 -3.48 4.46 11.62
N ASN A 240 -3.22 5.62 11.00
CA ASN A 240 -2.62 6.79 11.63
C ASN A 240 -1.27 6.53 12.34
N ALA A 241 -0.59 5.43 12.00
CA ALA A 241 0.76 5.18 12.50
C ALA A 241 1.78 6.11 11.83
N VAL A 242 2.82 6.45 12.57
CA VAL A 242 3.98 7.19 12.06
C VAL A 242 5.20 6.30 12.14
N ALA A 243 5.86 6.06 10.99
CA ALA A 243 7.05 5.23 10.93
C ALA A 243 8.10 5.86 10.01
N GLN A 244 9.38 5.61 10.28
CA GLN A 244 10.42 5.99 9.33
C GLN A 244 10.34 5.09 8.09
N THR A 245 10.39 3.79 8.28
CA THR A 245 10.35 2.78 7.22
C THR A 245 9.34 1.69 7.59
N VAL A 246 8.62 1.18 6.60
CA VAL A 246 7.82 -0.06 6.71
C VAL A 246 8.29 -1.00 5.62
N ASP A 247 8.92 -2.09 6.03
CA ASP A 247 9.55 -3.05 5.11
C ASP A 247 8.85 -4.41 5.17
N CYS A 248 8.08 -4.69 4.12
CA CYS A 248 7.36 -5.94 3.88
C CYS A 248 7.92 -6.67 2.64
N SER A 249 9.24 -6.79 2.54
CA SER A 249 9.94 -7.40 1.40
C SER A 249 10.34 -8.87 1.64
N ASP A 250 11.21 -9.38 0.77
CA ASP A 250 11.90 -10.67 0.90
C ASP A 250 10.95 -11.87 1.09
N GLY A 251 9.85 -11.92 0.33
CA GLY A 251 8.89 -13.02 0.40
C GLY A 251 7.88 -12.88 1.55
N PHE A 252 7.63 -11.66 2.01
CA PHE A 252 6.52 -11.37 2.91
C PHE A 252 5.19 -11.86 2.35
N VAL A 253 4.37 -12.48 3.19
CA VAL A 253 3.04 -12.99 2.80
C VAL A 253 1.98 -12.48 3.77
N SER A 254 0.92 -11.88 3.23
CA SER A 254 -0.29 -11.53 3.98
C SER A 254 -1.51 -12.23 3.40
N ASN A 255 -2.24 -12.97 4.23
CA ASN A 255 -3.49 -13.65 3.88
C ASN A 255 -4.71 -12.91 4.45
N GLY A 256 -4.74 -11.61 4.30
CA GLY A 256 -5.81 -10.72 4.72
C GLY A 256 -5.47 -9.28 4.40
N THR A 257 -6.36 -8.37 4.72
CA THR A 257 -6.20 -6.95 4.42
C THR A 257 -5.06 -6.32 5.21
N ILE A 258 -4.17 -5.61 4.52
CA ILE A 258 -3.23 -4.66 5.14
C ILE A 258 -3.88 -3.28 5.11
N ARG A 259 -3.91 -2.61 6.24
CA ARG A 259 -4.57 -1.31 6.40
C ARG A 259 -3.58 -0.25 6.87
N LEU A 260 -3.40 0.80 6.05
CA LEU A 260 -2.46 1.91 6.22
C LEU A 260 -3.18 3.27 6.19
N ARG A 261 -4.42 3.32 6.65
CA ARG A 261 -5.28 4.49 6.52
C ARG A 261 -4.71 5.67 7.30
N GLY A 262 -4.37 6.77 6.59
CA GLY A 262 -3.76 7.95 7.19
C GLY A 262 -2.37 7.72 7.79
N ALA A 263 -1.72 6.59 7.48
CA ALA A 263 -0.35 6.33 7.92
C ALA A 263 0.65 7.32 7.31
N GLN A 264 1.66 7.70 8.07
CA GLN A 264 2.74 8.59 7.63
C GLN A 264 4.07 7.84 7.69
N ILE A 265 4.67 7.59 6.52
CA ILE A 265 5.93 6.88 6.38
C ILE A 265 6.94 7.87 5.79
N THR A 266 7.88 8.32 6.62
CA THR A 266 8.75 9.45 6.24
C THR A 266 9.81 9.08 5.21
N ASP A 267 10.15 7.80 5.08
CA ASP A 267 11.13 7.30 4.13
C ASP A 267 10.50 6.24 3.22
N ASN A 268 10.67 4.98 3.46
CA ASN A 268 10.33 3.89 2.54
C ASN A 268 9.18 3.01 3.05
N LEU A 269 8.17 2.81 2.19
CA LEU A 269 7.17 1.75 2.29
C LEU A 269 7.42 0.74 1.17
N THR A 270 7.92 -0.45 1.49
CA THR A 270 8.22 -1.46 0.47
C THR A 270 7.43 -2.74 0.64
N PHE A 271 6.92 -3.25 -0.48
CA PHE A 271 6.32 -4.57 -0.66
C PHE A 271 7.05 -5.35 -1.77
N GLU A 272 8.35 -5.06 -2.00
CA GLU A 272 9.12 -5.71 -3.05
C GLU A 272 9.16 -7.23 -2.86
N GLY A 273 8.73 -7.96 -3.88
CA GLY A 273 8.68 -9.42 -3.82
C GLY A 273 7.64 -10.00 -2.86
N ALA A 274 6.73 -9.18 -2.30
CA ALA A 274 5.67 -9.62 -1.41
C ALA A 274 4.51 -10.30 -2.14
N VAL A 275 3.74 -11.07 -1.37
CA VAL A 275 2.49 -11.68 -1.80
C VAL A 275 1.35 -11.16 -0.91
N LEU A 276 0.41 -10.44 -1.51
CA LEU A 276 -0.75 -9.88 -0.84
C LEU A 276 -2.02 -10.60 -1.28
N ASN A 277 -2.68 -11.26 -0.35
CA ASN A 277 -3.97 -11.89 -0.56
C ASN A 277 -5.01 -11.11 0.24
N GLY A 278 -6.11 -10.74 -0.41
CA GLY A 278 -7.24 -10.12 0.31
C GLY A 278 -7.88 -11.10 1.28
N SER A 279 -8.62 -10.59 2.27
CA SER A 279 -9.29 -11.45 3.22
C SER A 279 -10.36 -12.32 2.52
N PRO A 280 -10.59 -13.56 2.98
CA PRO A 280 -11.78 -14.32 2.57
C PRO A 280 -13.04 -13.51 2.93
N GLY A 281 -13.88 -13.18 1.94
CA GLY A 281 -15.13 -12.47 2.17
C GLY A 281 -16.25 -13.40 2.63
N ASP A 282 -17.21 -12.88 3.38
CA ASP A 282 -18.44 -13.58 3.80
C ASP A 282 -19.45 -13.74 2.64
N GLY A 283 -18.98 -13.99 1.43
CA GLY A 283 -19.81 -14.10 0.22
C GLY A 283 -18.97 -14.26 -1.04
N ALA A 284 -19.52 -13.96 -2.21
CA ALA A 284 -18.92 -14.20 -3.51
C ALA A 284 -17.70 -13.31 -3.87
N GLY A 285 -17.05 -12.62 -2.91
CA GLY A 285 -15.94 -11.72 -3.18
C GLY A 285 -14.79 -11.82 -2.19
N THR A 286 -13.56 -11.58 -2.68
CA THR A 286 -12.38 -11.41 -1.84
C THR A 286 -12.32 -9.97 -1.32
N GLY A 287 -12.10 -9.78 -0.02
CA GLY A 287 -11.89 -8.46 0.57
C GLY A 287 -10.65 -7.75 0.01
N PRO A 288 -10.44 -6.46 0.31
CA PRO A 288 -9.29 -5.71 -0.18
C PRO A 288 -7.98 -6.31 0.32
N ALA A 289 -6.95 -6.31 -0.55
CA ALA A 289 -5.60 -6.72 -0.18
C ALA A 289 -4.85 -5.57 0.54
N LEU A 290 -5.04 -4.33 0.07
CA LEU A 290 -4.41 -3.14 0.64
C LEU A 290 -5.42 -1.99 0.73
N MET A 291 -5.52 -1.37 1.89
CA MET A 291 -6.29 -0.15 2.15
C MET A 291 -5.33 0.95 2.64
N ALA A 292 -4.87 1.79 1.74
CA ALA A 292 -3.91 2.87 2.02
C ALA A 292 -4.50 4.27 1.75
N MET A 293 -5.77 4.46 2.09
CA MET A 293 -6.46 5.76 1.96
C MET A 293 -5.74 6.83 2.78
N LEU A 294 -5.49 7.99 2.16
CA LEU A 294 -4.83 9.15 2.80
C LEU A 294 -3.42 8.83 3.36
N MET A 295 -2.80 7.73 2.96
CA MET A 295 -1.44 7.39 3.33
C MET A 295 -0.44 8.37 2.70
N GLN A 296 0.64 8.65 3.42
CA GLN A 296 1.77 9.44 2.91
C GLN A 296 3.06 8.63 3.03
N ALA A 297 3.85 8.60 1.94
CA ALA A 297 5.17 7.99 1.93
C ALA A 297 6.12 8.78 1.03
N ALA A 298 7.42 8.83 1.35
CA ALA A 298 8.39 9.39 0.44
C ALA A 298 8.63 8.42 -0.74
N ASP A 299 8.93 7.19 -0.45
CA ASP A 299 9.07 6.13 -1.44
C ASP A 299 8.03 5.02 -1.19
N PHE A 300 7.31 4.63 -2.24
CA PHE A 300 6.35 3.53 -2.18
C PHE A 300 6.72 2.49 -3.23
N ASP A 301 7.32 1.40 -2.75
CA ASP A 301 7.67 0.27 -3.58
C ASP A 301 6.57 -0.78 -3.55
N PHE A 302 5.85 -0.89 -4.65
CA PHE A 302 4.75 -1.83 -4.84
C PHE A 302 5.08 -2.87 -5.92
N ALA A 303 6.37 -3.26 -6.04
CA ALA A 303 6.84 -4.29 -6.97
C ALA A 303 6.60 -5.70 -6.40
N LEU A 304 5.37 -6.16 -6.47
CA LEU A 304 4.93 -7.45 -5.91
C LEU A 304 5.46 -8.65 -6.70
N ALA A 305 5.63 -9.79 -6.02
CA ALA A 305 6.00 -11.06 -6.66
C ALA A 305 4.91 -11.58 -7.61
N ARG A 306 3.65 -11.33 -7.30
CA ARG A 306 2.48 -11.69 -8.12
C ARG A 306 1.35 -10.71 -7.90
N ARG A 307 0.39 -10.71 -8.83
CA ARG A 307 -0.81 -9.87 -8.72
C ARG A 307 -1.54 -10.15 -7.41
N PRO A 308 -1.89 -9.10 -6.62
CA PRO A 308 -2.63 -9.28 -5.39
C PRO A 308 -4.05 -9.79 -5.67
N THR A 309 -4.57 -10.62 -4.79
CA THR A 309 -5.98 -10.99 -4.80
C THR A 309 -6.76 -10.00 -3.94
N GLY A 310 -7.86 -9.47 -4.46
CA GLY A 310 -8.61 -8.39 -3.81
C GLY A 310 -8.19 -6.98 -4.26
N ALA A 311 -8.98 -6.00 -3.89
CA ALA A 311 -8.80 -4.61 -4.31
C ALA A 311 -7.60 -3.92 -3.61
N VAL A 312 -7.07 -2.89 -4.27
CA VAL A 312 -6.09 -1.95 -3.71
C VAL A 312 -6.71 -0.56 -3.68
N ASP A 313 -6.80 0.05 -2.52
CA ASP A 313 -7.38 1.38 -2.31
C ASP A 313 -6.29 2.39 -1.92
N LEU A 314 -6.01 3.32 -2.82
CA LEU A 314 -5.03 4.40 -2.68
C LEU A 314 -5.68 5.79 -2.68
N ARG A 315 -6.99 5.89 -2.41
CA ARG A 315 -7.70 7.17 -2.45
C ARG A 315 -7.07 8.21 -1.54
N GLY A 316 -6.72 9.36 -2.13
CA GLY A 316 -6.11 10.47 -1.42
C GLY A 316 -4.69 10.20 -0.91
N ALA A 317 -4.08 9.05 -1.24
CA ALA A 317 -2.69 8.78 -0.86
C ALA A 317 -1.72 9.68 -1.61
N GLN A 318 -0.56 9.95 -1.02
CA GLN A 318 0.47 10.82 -1.56
C GLN A 318 1.86 10.19 -1.43
N VAL A 319 2.59 10.09 -2.56
CA VAL A 319 3.94 9.54 -2.59
C VAL A 319 4.85 10.38 -3.49
N SER A 320 6.14 10.50 -3.13
CA SER A 320 7.10 11.17 -4.01
C SER A 320 7.55 10.25 -5.14
N TYR A 321 7.85 9.00 -4.83
CA TYR A 321 8.25 7.98 -5.78
C TYR A 321 7.34 6.76 -5.69
N LEU A 322 6.84 6.30 -6.83
CA LEU A 322 6.08 5.06 -6.96
C LEU A 322 6.90 4.07 -7.78
N HIS A 323 7.24 2.94 -7.17
CA HIS A 323 7.86 1.80 -7.87
C HIS A 323 6.80 0.74 -8.12
N GLU A 324 6.67 0.29 -9.37
CA GLU A 324 5.69 -0.70 -9.78
C GLU A 324 6.31 -1.83 -10.61
N SER A 325 5.70 -2.98 -10.64
CA SER A 325 6.00 -4.07 -11.57
C SER A 325 4.79 -4.41 -12.45
N ALA A 326 4.98 -5.30 -13.41
CA ALA A 326 3.88 -5.79 -14.25
C ALA A 326 2.76 -6.49 -13.44
N HIS A 327 3.09 -6.96 -12.24
CA HIS A 327 2.18 -7.71 -11.36
C HIS A 327 1.62 -6.88 -10.20
N SER A 328 1.98 -5.61 -10.08
CA SER A 328 1.61 -4.77 -8.94
C SER A 328 0.10 -4.54 -8.79
N TRP A 329 -0.65 -4.52 -9.88
CA TRP A 329 -2.02 -4.03 -9.85
C TRP A 329 -3.06 -5.13 -9.98
N PRO A 330 -4.03 -5.22 -9.03
CA PRO A 330 -5.15 -6.15 -9.06
C PRO A 330 -6.18 -5.79 -10.14
N GLU A 331 -7.30 -6.52 -10.18
CA GLU A 331 -8.42 -6.22 -11.08
C GLU A 331 -9.15 -4.92 -10.71
N VAL A 332 -9.23 -4.62 -9.41
CA VAL A 332 -9.89 -3.42 -8.87
C VAL A 332 -8.90 -2.55 -8.13
N VAL A 333 -8.77 -1.29 -8.54
CA VAL A 333 -7.88 -0.29 -7.93
C VAL A 333 -8.65 1.02 -7.74
N GLU A 334 -8.61 1.59 -6.56
CA GLU A 334 -9.19 2.90 -6.26
C GLU A 334 -8.09 3.96 -6.22
N LEU A 335 -8.13 4.91 -7.16
CA LEU A 335 -7.05 5.90 -7.36
C LEU A 335 -7.49 7.35 -7.21
N ASP A 336 -8.74 7.61 -6.84
CA ASP A 336 -9.23 9.00 -6.76
C ASP A 336 -8.48 9.79 -5.70
N GLY A 337 -7.90 10.94 -6.09
CA GLY A 337 -7.05 11.73 -5.22
C GLY A 337 -5.63 11.20 -5.01
N PHE A 338 -5.24 10.06 -5.61
CA PHE A 338 -3.87 9.57 -5.51
C PHE A 338 -2.89 10.48 -6.25
N VAL A 339 -1.83 10.91 -5.55
CA VAL A 339 -0.79 11.82 -6.06
C VAL A 339 0.57 11.15 -5.96
N TYR A 340 1.35 11.22 -7.04
CA TYR A 340 2.73 10.74 -7.10
C TYR A 340 3.63 11.74 -7.84
N GLY A 341 4.87 11.86 -7.39
CA GLY A 341 5.85 12.76 -8.01
C GLY A 341 6.57 12.14 -9.20
N SER A 342 6.90 10.84 -9.11
CA SER A 342 7.55 10.05 -10.16
C SER A 342 7.06 8.61 -10.15
N ILE A 343 7.08 7.97 -11.33
CA ILE A 343 6.78 6.53 -11.48
C ILE A 343 8.02 5.85 -12.06
N LYS A 344 8.43 4.75 -11.43
CA LYS A 344 9.47 3.85 -11.92
C LYS A 344 8.90 2.45 -12.08
N THR A 345 9.22 1.76 -13.16
CA THR A 345 8.78 0.39 -13.42
C THR A 345 9.97 -0.54 -13.24
N ALA A 346 9.79 -1.63 -12.48
CA ALA A 346 10.76 -2.71 -12.40
C ALA A 346 10.74 -3.50 -13.71
N GLU A 347 11.89 -3.61 -14.36
CA GLU A 347 12.09 -4.47 -15.53
C GLU A 347 12.40 -5.91 -15.10
N PRO A 348 12.21 -6.92 -15.98
CA PRO A 348 12.50 -8.32 -15.69
C PRO A 348 13.92 -8.59 -15.22
N ASP A 349 14.88 -7.74 -15.63
CA ASP A 349 16.31 -7.86 -15.26
C ASP A 349 16.65 -7.21 -13.91
N GLY A 350 15.65 -6.74 -13.15
CA GLY A 350 15.85 -6.13 -11.83
C GLY A 350 16.32 -4.67 -11.84
N GLU A 351 16.62 -4.09 -12.99
CA GLU A 351 16.91 -2.66 -13.10
C GLU A 351 15.63 -1.82 -13.04
N ARG A 352 15.55 -0.97 -12.04
CA ARG A 352 14.45 0.01 -11.91
C ARG A 352 14.73 1.20 -12.80
N ARG A 353 14.04 1.29 -13.95
CA ARG A 353 14.15 2.42 -14.88
C ARG A 353 13.00 3.40 -14.68
N GLU A 354 13.25 4.67 -15.00
CA GLU A 354 12.17 5.63 -15.21
C GLU A 354 11.25 5.08 -16.32
N ALA A 355 9.97 5.31 -16.13
CA ALA A 355 8.96 4.75 -17.01
C ALA A 355 9.24 5.06 -18.47
N VAL A 356 9.34 4.02 -19.27
CA VAL A 356 9.40 4.12 -20.71
C VAL A 356 8.21 4.94 -21.21
N SER A 357 8.49 6.00 -21.98
CA SER A 357 7.50 6.79 -22.70
C SER A 357 6.99 6.03 -23.94
N GLY A 358 5.91 6.51 -24.51
CA GLY A 358 5.38 6.03 -25.77
C GLY A 358 4.02 5.32 -25.65
N PRO A 359 3.42 4.94 -26.82
CA PRO A 359 2.03 4.48 -26.88
C PRO A 359 1.71 3.28 -26.01
N THR A 360 2.64 2.33 -25.89
CA THR A 360 2.47 1.08 -25.12
C THR A 360 2.49 1.36 -23.62
N ALA A 361 3.42 2.21 -23.15
CA ALA A 361 3.50 2.60 -21.75
C ALA A 361 2.25 3.38 -21.32
N VAL A 362 1.80 4.34 -22.16
CA VAL A 362 0.55 5.09 -21.93
C VAL A 362 -0.65 4.15 -21.87
N LYS A 363 -0.76 3.20 -22.82
CA LYS A 363 -1.88 2.24 -22.85
C LYS A 363 -1.94 1.43 -21.56
N ARG A 364 -0.82 0.87 -21.08
CA ARG A 364 -0.73 0.10 -19.83
C ARG A 364 -1.19 0.94 -18.62
N ARG A 365 -0.74 2.20 -18.51
CA ARG A 365 -1.13 3.08 -17.39
C ARG A 365 -2.57 3.56 -17.47
N VAL A 366 -3.10 3.78 -18.65
CA VAL A 366 -4.53 4.08 -18.86
C VAL A 366 -5.39 2.85 -18.49
N GLU A 367 -4.94 1.63 -18.80
CA GLU A 367 -5.60 0.40 -18.35
C GLU A 367 -5.59 0.27 -16.83
N TRP A 368 -4.49 0.62 -16.16
CA TRP A 368 -4.41 0.70 -14.70
C TRP A 368 -5.49 1.65 -14.13
N ILE A 369 -5.60 2.88 -14.65
CA ILE A 369 -6.63 3.83 -14.22
C ILE A 369 -8.06 3.29 -14.45
N ARG A 370 -8.28 2.56 -15.54
CA ARG A 370 -9.60 1.99 -15.90
C ARG A 370 -10.07 0.84 -15.01
N ARG A 371 -9.20 0.30 -14.17
CA ARG A 371 -9.56 -0.71 -13.17
C ARG A 371 -10.28 -0.10 -11.96
N SER A 372 -10.31 1.23 -11.84
CA SER A 372 -11.13 1.91 -10.84
C SER A 372 -12.61 1.76 -11.17
N PRO A 373 -13.46 1.42 -10.19
CA PRO A 373 -14.91 1.40 -10.38
C PRO A 373 -15.42 2.80 -10.72
N GLY A 374 -16.04 2.92 -11.88
CA GLY A 374 -16.57 4.19 -12.34
C GLY A 374 -15.52 5.11 -13.01
N TYR A 375 -15.95 6.33 -13.31
CA TYR A 375 -15.13 7.35 -13.94
C TYR A 375 -14.71 8.42 -12.94
N SER A 376 -13.42 8.58 -12.70
CA SER A 376 -12.83 9.75 -12.03
C SER A 376 -11.90 10.49 -12.99
N PRO A 377 -11.97 11.82 -13.10
CA PRO A 377 -11.09 12.62 -13.95
C PRO A 377 -9.69 12.79 -13.36
N GLN A 378 -9.54 12.76 -12.03
CA GLN A 378 -8.30 13.12 -11.33
C GLN A 378 -7.13 12.18 -11.66
N PRO A 379 -7.24 10.83 -11.70
CA PRO A 379 -6.12 9.96 -12.02
C PRO A 379 -5.54 10.20 -13.43
N TYR A 380 -6.40 10.57 -14.41
CA TYR A 380 -5.94 10.95 -15.75
C TYR A 380 -5.19 12.28 -15.76
N GLU A 381 -5.67 13.27 -15.00
CA GLU A 381 -4.99 14.58 -14.90
C GLU A 381 -3.64 14.42 -14.19
N GLN A 382 -3.57 13.63 -13.14
CA GLN A 382 -2.34 13.32 -12.42
C GLN A 382 -1.32 12.65 -13.35
N LEU A 383 -1.71 11.65 -14.11
CA LEU A 383 -0.83 10.97 -15.06
C LEU A 383 -0.38 11.89 -16.20
N ALA A 384 -1.29 12.72 -16.73
CA ALA A 384 -0.94 13.69 -17.76
C ALA A 384 0.00 14.79 -17.25
N ALA A 385 -0.20 15.27 -16.01
CA ALA A 385 0.67 16.23 -15.37
C ALA A 385 2.09 15.66 -15.17
N TRP A 386 2.18 14.40 -14.74
CA TRP A 386 3.45 13.72 -14.61
C TRP A 386 4.18 13.59 -15.95
N TYR A 387 3.51 13.17 -17.05
CA TYR A 387 4.11 13.10 -18.37
C TYR A 387 4.63 14.48 -18.86
N ARG A 388 3.90 15.57 -18.59
CA ARG A 388 4.38 16.93 -18.90
C ARG A 388 5.62 17.29 -18.09
N LYS A 389 5.63 16.96 -16.79
CA LYS A 389 6.76 17.24 -15.90
C LYS A 389 8.06 16.59 -16.39
N VAL A 390 7.95 15.38 -17.00
CA VAL A 390 9.11 14.66 -17.55
C VAL A 390 9.35 14.94 -19.05
N GLY A 391 8.66 15.93 -19.65
CA GLY A 391 8.89 16.37 -21.02
C GLY A 391 8.20 15.55 -22.11
N HIS A 392 7.27 14.65 -21.76
CA HIS A 392 6.55 13.80 -22.72
C HIS A 392 5.14 14.32 -23.03
N ASP A 393 5.05 15.51 -23.65
CA ASP A 393 3.78 16.17 -23.96
C ASP A 393 2.84 15.35 -24.85
N ASP A 394 3.38 14.61 -25.81
CA ASP A 394 2.56 13.75 -26.68
C ASP A 394 1.89 12.61 -25.90
N ASP A 395 2.57 12.06 -24.91
CA ASP A 395 2.01 11.02 -24.05
C ASP A 395 0.95 11.61 -23.11
N ALA A 396 1.17 12.83 -22.60
CA ALA A 396 0.16 13.56 -21.83
C ALA A 396 -1.12 13.79 -22.66
N ARG A 397 -0.99 14.18 -23.95
CA ARG A 397 -2.13 14.31 -24.88
C ARG A 397 -2.87 12.99 -25.08
N ARG A 398 -2.14 11.86 -25.20
CA ARG A 398 -2.75 10.53 -25.33
C ARG A 398 -3.56 10.15 -24.08
N VAL A 399 -3.05 10.44 -22.89
CA VAL A 399 -3.77 10.23 -21.61
C VAL A 399 -5.05 11.05 -21.56
N LEU A 400 -4.98 12.35 -21.90
CA LEU A 400 -6.15 13.24 -21.89
C LEU A 400 -7.20 12.83 -22.95
N LEU A 401 -6.77 12.32 -24.09
CA LEU A 401 -7.68 11.74 -25.08
C LEU A 401 -8.38 10.48 -24.51
N ALA A 402 -7.62 9.61 -23.83
CA ALA A 402 -8.18 8.43 -23.17
C ALA A 402 -9.19 8.81 -22.06
N LYS A 403 -8.94 9.90 -21.31
CA LYS A 403 -9.87 10.48 -20.34
C LYS A 403 -11.20 10.85 -21.00
N GLN A 404 -11.17 11.58 -22.13
CA GLN A 404 -12.40 11.97 -22.84
C GLN A 404 -13.18 10.76 -23.37
N ARG A 405 -12.46 9.74 -23.88
CA ARG A 405 -13.07 8.49 -24.33
C ARG A 405 -13.73 7.71 -23.19
N HIS A 406 -13.11 7.67 -21.99
CA HIS A 406 -13.72 7.04 -20.82
C HIS A 406 -14.93 7.85 -20.32
N ARG A 407 -14.81 9.17 -20.21
CA ARG A 407 -15.93 10.05 -19.85
C ARG A 407 -17.14 9.84 -20.76
N ARG A 408 -16.91 9.64 -22.06
CA ARG A 408 -17.99 9.40 -23.03
C ARG A 408 -18.89 8.21 -22.66
N SER A 409 -18.32 7.16 -22.04
CA SER A 409 -19.10 5.99 -21.61
C SER A 409 -20.14 6.30 -20.53
N THR A 410 -19.95 7.40 -19.78
CA THR A 410 -20.87 7.84 -18.71
C THR A 410 -21.94 8.85 -19.18
N LEU A 411 -21.87 9.32 -20.45
CA LEU A 411 -22.77 10.33 -20.99
C LEU A 411 -24.08 9.71 -21.52
N SER A 412 -25.12 10.56 -21.65
CA SER A 412 -26.39 10.21 -22.30
C SER A 412 -26.17 9.77 -23.76
N PRO A 413 -27.08 8.99 -24.38
CA PRO A 413 -26.92 8.49 -25.74
C PRO A 413 -26.63 9.60 -26.77
N VAL A 414 -27.34 10.73 -26.70
CA VAL A 414 -27.15 11.88 -27.61
C VAL A 414 -25.77 12.49 -27.44
N ALA A 415 -25.34 12.74 -26.19
CA ALA A 415 -24.01 13.28 -25.91
C ALA A 415 -22.90 12.28 -26.28
N ARG A 416 -23.18 10.98 -26.26
CA ARG A 416 -22.25 9.93 -26.69
C ARG A 416 -22.03 9.97 -28.20
N VAL A 417 -23.11 10.11 -29.00
CA VAL A 417 -23.00 10.27 -30.46
C VAL A 417 -22.19 11.51 -30.80
N TRP A 418 -22.48 12.64 -30.17
CA TRP A 418 -21.72 13.87 -30.33
C TRP A 418 -20.22 13.69 -29.97
N GLY A 419 -19.94 12.99 -28.89
CA GLY A 419 -18.59 12.63 -28.49
C GLY A 419 -17.84 11.76 -29.52
N HIS A 420 -18.53 10.80 -30.20
CA HIS A 420 -17.94 10.03 -31.29
C HIS A 420 -17.60 10.91 -32.50
N LEU A 421 -18.48 11.84 -32.82
CA LEU A 421 -18.24 12.79 -33.91
C LEU A 421 -17.00 13.65 -33.64
N LEU A 422 -16.87 14.19 -32.43
CA LEU A 422 -15.70 14.98 -32.03
C LEU A 422 -14.40 14.16 -32.00
N ASP A 423 -14.46 12.89 -31.58
CA ASP A 423 -13.29 11.99 -31.60
C ASP A 423 -12.84 11.70 -33.06
N ALA A 424 -13.80 11.45 -33.96
CA ALA A 424 -13.51 11.14 -35.34
C ALA A 424 -13.01 12.34 -36.16
N THR A 425 -13.50 13.55 -35.88
CA THR A 425 -13.17 14.76 -36.65
C THR A 425 -11.89 15.43 -36.19
N VAL A 426 -11.69 15.62 -34.87
CA VAL A 426 -10.59 16.42 -34.30
C VAL A 426 -9.92 15.76 -33.10
N GLY A 427 -10.32 14.53 -32.71
CA GLY A 427 -9.79 13.86 -31.51
C GLY A 427 -9.96 14.71 -30.25
N TYR A 428 -11.13 15.32 -30.04
CA TYR A 428 -11.40 16.29 -28.96
C TYR A 428 -10.41 17.48 -28.91
N GLY A 429 -9.82 17.84 -30.08
CA GLY A 429 -8.81 18.90 -30.16
C GLY A 429 -7.39 18.46 -29.82
N TYR A 430 -7.16 17.20 -29.50
CA TYR A 430 -5.82 16.63 -29.24
C TYR A 430 -5.12 16.11 -30.52
N ARG A 431 -5.86 16.01 -31.65
CA ARG A 431 -5.35 15.55 -32.96
C ARG A 431 -5.83 16.47 -34.09
N PRO A 432 -5.38 17.74 -34.13
CA PRO A 432 -5.91 18.73 -35.08
C PRO A 432 -5.62 18.36 -36.53
N TRP A 433 -4.58 17.55 -36.83
CA TRP A 433 -4.24 17.08 -38.15
C TRP A 433 -5.36 16.24 -38.81
N LEU A 434 -6.22 15.57 -37.99
CA LEU A 434 -7.37 14.82 -38.49
C LEU A 434 -8.36 15.73 -39.25
N ALA A 435 -8.55 16.96 -38.81
CA ALA A 435 -9.39 17.92 -39.51
C ALA A 435 -8.82 18.26 -40.88
N GLY A 436 -7.49 18.31 -41.04
CA GLY A 436 -6.83 18.44 -42.34
C GLY A 436 -7.10 17.28 -43.28
N VAL A 437 -7.10 16.05 -42.75
CA VAL A 437 -7.46 14.85 -43.55
C VAL A 437 -8.92 14.91 -44.02
N TRP A 438 -9.84 15.31 -43.14
CA TRP A 438 -11.25 15.48 -43.49
C TRP A 438 -11.45 16.61 -44.52
N LEU A 439 -10.76 17.75 -44.34
CA LEU A 439 -10.80 18.82 -45.35
C LEU A 439 -10.30 18.34 -46.72
N LEU A 440 -9.18 17.59 -46.74
CA LEU A 440 -8.67 17.01 -47.98
C LEU A 440 -9.69 16.05 -48.64
N ALA A 441 -10.31 15.19 -47.84
CA ALA A 441 -11.33 14.26 -48.30
C ALA A 441 -12.56 15.02 -48.90
N LEU A 442 -13.00 16.09 -48.24
CA LEU A 442 -14.10 16.94 -48.72
C LEU A 442 -13.72 17.71 -49.98
N VAL A 443 -12.46 18.17 -50.13
CA VAL A 443 -11.96 18.79 -51.34
C VAL A 443 -12.01 17.79 -52.50
N LEU A 444 -11.52 16.58 -52.30
CA LEU A 444 -11.57 15.53 -53.34
C LEU A 444 -13.01 15.16 -53.71
N LEU A 445 -13.89 14.98 -52.70
CA LEU A 445 -15.30 14.68 -52.93
C LEU A 445 -16.00 15.78 -53.72
N GLY A 446 -15.85 17.04 -53.28
CA GLY A 446 -16.48 18.19 -53.92
C GLY A 446 -15.95 18.40 -55.35
N THR A 447 -14.64 18.32 -55.56
CA THR A 447 -14.03 18.47 -56.88
C THR A 447 -14.55 17.42 -57.87
N THR A 448 -14.59 16.14 -57.46
CA THR A 448 -15.09 15.06 -58.32
C THR A 448 -16.59 15.17 -58.60
N ALA A 449 -17.39 15.56 -57.60
CA ALA A 449 -18.83 15.72 -57.76
C ALA A 449 -19.18 16.91 -58.65
N PHE A 450 -18.50 18.04 -58.51
CA PHE A 450 -18.74 19.25 -59.32
C PHE A 450 -18.10 19.20 -60.73
N ASP A 451 -17.27 18.20 -61.03
CA ASP A 451 -16.73 17.93 -62.35
C ASP A 451 -17.72 17.12 -63.21
N THR A 452 -18.76 16.55 -62.63
CA THR A 452 -19.74 15.71 -63.34
C THR A 452 -20.77 16.49 -64.17
N ASP A 453 -21.01 17.76 -63.86
CA ASP A 453 -22.01 18.62 -64.53
C ASP A 453 -21.51 20.08 -64.62
N THR A 454 -22.13 20.88 -65.50
CA THR A 454 -21.76 22.29 -65.68
C THR A 454 -22.72 23.22 -64.96
N PRO A 455 -22.23 24.07 -64.02
CA PRO A 455 -23.08 25.03 -63.31
C PRO A 455 -23.52 26.19 -64.23
N THR A 456 -24.61 26.82 -63.86
CA THR A 456 -25.14 27.99 -64.57
C THR A 456 -24.54 29.29 -64.03
N PRO A 457 -24.03 30.21 -64.86
CA PRO A 457 -23.50 31.49 -64.39
C PRO A 457 -24.62 32.41 -63.87
N VAL A 458 -24.38 33.07 -62.74
CA VAL A 458 -25.32 34.05 -62.15
C VAL A 458 -25.49 35.26 -63.07
N LYS A 459 -24.38 35.70 -63.71
CA LYS A 459 -24.39 36.77 -64.71
C LYS A 459 -23.75 36.26 -66.03
N ARG A 460 -24.48 36.31 -67.10
CA ARG A 460 -23.97 35.88 -68.44
C ARG A 460 -22.89 36.86 -68.93
N GLY A 461 -21.69 36.35 -69.19
CA GLY A 461 -20.58 37.09 -69.78
C GLY A 461 -19.64 37.76 -68.79
N GLU A 462 -19.93 37.77 -67.43
CA GLU A 462 -19.07 38.39 -66.43
C GLU A 462 -18.44 37.40 -65.48
N SER A 463 -18.74 36.10 -65.58
CA SER A 463 -18.23 35.09 -64.65
C SER A 463 -16.87 34.56 -65.10
N ALA A 464 -15.92 34.41 -64.17
CA ALA A 464 -14.66 33.72 -64.39
C ALA A 464 -14.92 32.23 -64.81
N PRO A 465 -14.03 31.59 -65.57
CA PRO A 465 -14.18 30.19 -65.97
C PRO A 465 -14.41 29.29 -64.73
N PHE A 466 -15.37 28.39 -64.79
CA PHE A 466 -15.65 27.46 -63.70
C PHE A 466 -14.50 26.48 -63.53
N GLN A 467 -14.03 26.35 -62.31
CA GLN A 467 -13.02 25.35 -61.90
C GLN A 467 -13.52 24.59 -60.69
N PRO A 468 -13.82 23.27 -60.80
CA PRO A 468 -14.40 22.47 -59.73
C PRO A 468 -13.59 22.52 -58.42
N LEU A 469 -12.26 22.45 -58.54
CA LEU A 469 -11.37 22.54 -57.37
C LEU A 469 -11.47 23.89 -56.66
N VAL A 470 -11.41 24.99 -57.44
CA VAL A 470 -11.46 26.34 -56.85
C VAL A 470 -12.84 26.64 -56.27
N TYR A 471 -13.92 26.15 -56.89
CA TYR A 471 -15.28 26.23 -56.40
C TYR A 471 -15.43 25.48 -55.07
N THR A 472 -14.93 24.24 -55.00
CA THR A 472 -14.97 23.46 -53.76
C THR A 472 -14.18 24.12 -52.62
N LEU A 473 -13.00 24.67 -52.92
CA LEU A 473 -12.21 25.40 -51.91
C LEU A 473 -12.94 26.67 -51.45
N ASP A 474 -13.63 27.39 -52.35
CA ASP A 474 -14.42 28.58 -52.03
C ASP A 474 -15.65 28.28 -51.14
N LEU A 475 -16.19 27.06 -51.23
CA LEU A 475 -17.25 26.57 -50.34
C LEU A 475 -16.73 26.19 -48.96
N LEU A 476 -15.57 25.53 -48.89
CA LEU A 476 -15.03 24.96 -47.65
C LEU A 476 -14.30 26.01 -46.78
N VAL A 477 -13.65 27.02 -47.38
CA VAL A 477 -12.89 28.03 -46.67
C VAL A 477 -13.77 29.23 -46.35
N PRO A 478 -14.14 29.48 -45.07
CA PRO A 478 -15.07 30.55 -44.71
C PRO A 478 -14.46 31.94 -44.74
N ILE A 479 -13.14 32.06 -44.93
CA ILE A 479 -12.38 33.32 -44.86
C ILE A 479 -11.79 33.64 -46.23
N GLY A 480 -12.29 34.70 -46.88
CA GLY A 480 -11.85 35.14 -48.21
C GLY A 480 -12.55 34.39 -49.32
N GLY A 481 -13.45 35.02 -50.03
CA GLY A 481 -14.10 34.42 -51.22
C GLY A 481 -13.14 34.37 -52.41
N LEU A 482 -13.00 33.21 -53.04
CA LEU A 482 -12.30 33.06 -54.32
C LEU A 482 -13.17 33.49 -55.49
N GLY A 483 -14.41 33.93 -55.22
CA GLY A 483 -15.36 34.48 -56.17
C GLY A 483 -16.17 33.46 -56.94
N GLN A 484 -15.85 32.15 -56.85
CA GLN A 484 -16.54 31.12 -57.60
C GLN A 484 -17.94 30.81 -57.04
N ARG A 485 -18.12 30.76 -55.73
CA ARG A 485 -19.41 30.49 -55.09
C ARG A 485 -20.48 31.54 -55.34
N THR A 486 -20.11 32.77 -55.64
CA THR A 486 -21.02 33.87 -55.94
C THR A 486 -21.27 34.01 -57.44
N ALA A 487 -20.40 33.46 -58.27
CA ALA A 487 -20.46 33.54 -59.75
C ALA A 487 -21.27 32.40 -60.38
N TRP A 488 -21.43 31.27 -59.70
CA TRP A 488 -22.02 30.02 -60.22
C TRP A 488 -23.10 29.46 -59.29
N TYR A 489 -24.16 28.86 -59.85
CA TYR A 489 -25.19 28.12 -59.11
C TYR A 489 -25.57 26.81 -59.83
N TRP A 490 -26.07 25.85 -59.06
CA TRP A 490 -26.47 24.54 -59.57
C TRP A 490 -27.97 24.50 -59.80
N THR A 491 -28.40 23.99 -60.92
CA THR A 491 -29.82 23.70 -61.24
C THR A 491 -30.23 22.30 -60.77
N ASP A 492 -29.27 21.38 -60.64
CA ASP A 492 -29.49 20.08 -60.00
C ASP A 492 -29.58 20.21 -58.49
N ALA A 493 -30.70 19.75 -57.94
CA ALA A 493 -30.98 19.79 -56.51
C ALA A 493 -29.92 19.01 -55.67
N THR A 494 -29.37 17.92 -56.18
CA THR A 494 -28.39 17.09 -55.50
C THR A 494 -27.08 17.85 -55.30
N LEU A 495 -26.57 18.46 -56.36
CA LEU A 495 -25.34 19.24 -56.34
C LEU A 495 -25.51 20.53 -55.53
N GLN A 496 -26.71 21.13 -55.52
CA GLN A 496 -27.03 22.29 -54.71
C GLN A 496 -27.01 21.96 -53.21
N TRP A 497 -27.63 20.85 -52.80
CA TRP A 497 -27.59 20.38 -51.39
C TRP A 497 -26.18 19.99 -50.96
N LEU A 498 -25.39 19.36 -51.87
CA LEU A 498 -23.98 19.09 -51.61
C LEU A 498 -23.19 20.37 -51.36
N ALA A 499 -23.41 21.43 -52.13
CA ALA A 499 -22.74 22.71 -51.91
C ALA A 499 -23.09 23.30 -50.53
N TYR A 500 -24.35 23.28 -50.12
CA TYR A 500 -24.75 23.72 -48.77
C TYR A 500 -24.14 22.86 -47.66
N ALA A 501 -24.07 21.56 -47.86
CA ALA A 501 -23.43 20.64 -46.92
C ALA A 501 -21.92 20.93 -46.77
N LEU A 502 -21.22 21.18 -47.88
CA LEU A 502 -19.79 21.52 -47.89
C LEU A 502 -19.52 22.85 -47.15
N ILE A 503 -20.38 23.86 -47.35
CA ILE A 503 -20.30 25.14 -46.60
C ILE A 503 -20.42 24.88 -45.12
N ALA A 504 -21.45 24.14 -44.66
CA ALA A 504 -21.68 23.86 -43.27
C ALA A 504 -20.52 23.07 -42.64
N LEU A 505 -20.03 22.03 -43.30
CA LEU A 505 -18.89 21.21 -42.85
C LEU A 505 -17.59 22.01 -42.85
N GLY A 506 -17.36 22.88 -43.83
CA GLY A 506 -16.23 23.78 -43.91
C GLY A 506 -16.16 24.72 -42.69
N TRP A 507 -17.29 25.33 -42.31
CA TRP A 507 -17.37 26.16 -41.10
C TRP A 507 -17.06 25.38 -39.85
N ILE A 508 -17.63 24.18 -39.68
CA ILE A 508 -17.42 23.32 -38.51
C ILE A 508 -15.96 22.90 -38.40
N LEU A 509 -15.35 22.43 -39.46
CA LEU A 509 -13.96 21.94 -39.47
C LEU A 509 -12.96 23.09 -39.30
N THR A 510 -13.16 24.22 -39.95
CA THR A 510 -12.26 25.38 -39.80
C THR A 510 -12.31 25.96 -38.38
N THR A 511 -13.51 26.08 -37.80
CA THR A 511 -13.67 26.51 -36.40
C THR A 511 -12.98 25.53 -35.46
N ALA A 512 -13.10 24.21 -35.70
CA ALA A 512 -12.46 23.18 -34.88
C ALA A 512 -10.93 23.23 -35.00
N VAL A 513 -10.37 23.49 -36.20
CA VAL A 513 -8.91 23.70 -36.38
C VAL A 513 -8.42 24.92 -35.63
N ILE A 514 -9.10 26.07 -35.80
CA ILE A 514 -8.73 27.31 -35.09
C ILE A 514 -8.74 27.10 -33.57
N ALA A 515 -9.81 26.49 -33.02
CA ALA A 515 -9.91 26.19 -31.60
C ALA A 515 -8.82 25.21 -31.13
N GLY A 516 -8.44 24.24 -31.95
CA GLY A 516 -7.36 23.30 -31.66
C GLY A 516 -5.98 23.96 -31.64
N VAL A 517 -5.69 24.81 -32.62
CA VAL A 517 -4.42 25.56 -32.75
C VAL A 517 -4.30 26.58 -31.61
N THR A 518 -5.35 27.32 -31.29
CA THR A 518 -5.35 28.32 -30.19
C THR A 518 -5.06 27.66 -28.84
N ARG A 519 -5.62 26.48 -28.57
CA ARG A 519 -5.30 25.71 -27.36
C ARG A 519 -3.84 25.26 -27.31
N THR A 520 -3.23 24.98 -28.44
CA THR A 520 -1.83 24.56 -28.51
C THR A 520 -0.89 25.74 -28.24
N LEU A 521 -1.25 26.93 -28.75
CA LEU A 521 -0.48 28.17 -28.57
C LEU A 521 -0.62 28.80 -27.17
N GLN A 522 -1.75 28.61 -26.49
CA GLN A 522 -1.95 29.14 -25.11
C GLN A 522 -1.25 28.30 -24.04
N LYS A 523 -0.64 27.16 -24.38
CA LYS A 523 0.06 26.27 -23.44
C LYS A 523 1.59 26.37 -23.50
N ASN A 524 2.12 27.22 -24.35
CA ASN A 524 3.51 27.68 -24.30
C ASN A 524 3.52 29.05 -23.60
#